data_99e64a307c08639257b30efdc3bdb5b8
#
_entry.id   99e64a307c08639257b30efdc3bdb5b8
#
_cell.length_a   1.000
_cell.length_b   1.000
_cell.length_c   1.000
_cell.angle_alpha   90.00
_cell.angle_beta   90.00
_cell.angle_gamma   90.00
#
_symmetry.space_group_name_H-M   'P 1'
#
loop_
_entity.id
_entity.type
_entity.pdbx_description
1 polymer ?
#
loop_
_entity_poly.entity_id
_entity_poly.type
_entity_poly.pdbx_seq_one_letter_code
_entity_poly.pdbx_strand_id
1 'polypeptide(L)'
;MGRFLDLRSSMNAGVSGAPGVPITATPALFGVIGLQTENVSNKVITLTGMVGVSSLLLGTTFAIQICRGTTVYNPANVIYTLVQNVRLSAFSDTYAFTAQDLLAPAAAETIYSAFIFGGSLLGLLFTGERVGPEVFWGIASQGAP
;
A
#
# COMPACT_ATOMS: atom_id res chain seq x y z
N MET A 1 0.62 19.82 -21.60
CA MET A 1 0.32 20.00 -20.16
C MET A 1 -0.55 18.83 -19.70
N GLY A 2 -0.20 18.23 -18.57
CA GLY A 2 -1.02 17.17 -18.01
C GLY A 2 -2.36 17.69 -17.47
N ARG A 3 -3.35 16.83 -17.38
CA ARG A 3 -4.67 17.15 -16.84
C ARG A 3 -4.95 16.28 -15.62
N PHE A 4 -5.37 16.90 -14.53
CA PHE A 4 -5.85 16.18 -13.35
C PHE A 4 -7.14 15.41 -13.68
N LEU A 5 -7.24 14.17 -13.24
CA LEU A 5 -8.42 13.33 -13.42
C LEU A 5 -9.16 13.09 -12.12
N ASP A 6 -8.48 12.56 -11.10
CA ASP A 6 -9.12 12.21 -9.83
C ASP A 6 -8.10 12.11 -8.69
N LEU A 7 -8.58 12.23 -7.46
CA LEU A 7 -7.86 11.97 -6.22
C LEU A 7 -8.77 11.20 -5.28
N ARG A 8 -8.27 10.09 -4.74
CA ARG A 8 -8.99 9.27 -3.74
C ARG A 8 -8.07 8.93 -2.59
N SER A 9 -8.65 8.82 -1.42
CA SER A 9 -7.93 8.42 -0.21
C SER A 9 -8.70 7.37 0.57
N SER A 10 -7.95 6.52 1.27
CA SER A 10 -8.45 5.49 2.17
C SER A 10 -7.63 5.57 3.45
N MET A 11 -8.27 5.90 4.55
CA MET A 11 -7.63 5.95 5.85
C MET A 11 -8.21 4.84 6.73
N ASN A 12 -7.44 3.78 6.93
CA ASN A 12 -7.84 2.65 7.76
C ASN A 12 -7.68 2.95 9.25
N ALA A 13 -6.65 3.69 9.61
CA ALA A 13 -6.43 4.15 10.97
C ALA A 13 -5.77 5.52 10.98
N GLY A 14 -6.35 6.46 11.73
CA GLY A 14 -5.86 7.83 11.81
C GLY A 14 -4.96 8.12 13.01
N VAL A 15 -4.77 7.14 13.89
CA VAL A 15 -4.02 7.32 15.14
C VAL A 15 -3.12 6.13 15.42
N SER A 16 -2.09 6.35 16.23
CA SER A 16 -1.28 5.26 16.77
C SER A 16 -2.09 4.42 17.77
N GLY A 17 -1.84 3.12 17.78
CA GLY A 17 -2.54 2.16 18.62
C GLY A 17 -3.70 1.43 17.91
N ALA A 18 -4.02 1.80 16.70
CA ALA A 18 -5.03 1.15 15.87
C ALA A 18 -4.47 0.88 14.47
N PRO A 19 -4.72 -0.27 13.85
CA PRO A 19 -5.66 -1.32 14.25
C PRO A 19 -5.18 -2.27 15.37
N GLY A 20 -3.90 -2.28 15.75
CA GLY A 20 -3.41 -3.14 16.82
C GLY A 20 -3.45 -4.64 16.47
N VAL A 21 -3.05 -5.00 15.25
CA VAL A 21 -3.09 -6.38 14.76
C VAL A 21 -1.71 -6.86 14.33
N PRO A 22 -1.39 -8.14 14.57
CA PRO A 22 -0.11 -8.70 14.13
C PRO A 22 0.02 -8.70 12.60
N ILE A 23 1.23 -8.49 12.11
CA ILE A 23 1.58 -8.74 10.72
C ILE A 23 1.84 -10.24 10.59
N THR A 24 1.17 -10.88 9.64
CA THR A 24 1.31 -12.30 9.37
C THR A 24 1.84 -12.54 7.96
N ALA A 25 2.12 -13.79 7.63
CA ALA A 25 2.52 -14.18 6.28
C ALA A 25 1.38 -14.04 5.26
N THR A 26 0.14 -13.93 5.71
CA THR A 26 -1.02 -13.71 4.84
C THR A 26 -1.16 -12.22 4.54
N PRO A 27 -1.19 -11.82 3.26
CA PRO A 27 -1.41 -10.42 2.89
C PRO A 27 -2.71 -9.88 3.47
N ALA A 28 -2.60 -8.77 4.20
CA ALA A 28 -3.73 -8.10 4.83
C ALA A 28 -3.98 -6.74 4.18
N LEU A 29 -5.20 -6.51 3.77
CA LEU A 29 -5.63 -5.27 3.14
C LEU A 29 -5.60 -4.12 4.15
N PHE A 30 -5.01 -2.98 3.78
CA PHE A 30 -5.06 -1.77 4.59
C PHE A 30 -5.56 -0.53 3.86
N GLY A 31 -5.78 -0.60 2.55
CA GLY A 31 -6.34 0.49 1.79
C GLY A 31 -6.85 0.08 0.42
N VAL A 32 -7.97 0.65 0.01
CA VAL A 32 -8.56 0.48 -1.33
C VAL A 32 -9.00 1.84 -1.84
N ILE A 33 -8.65 2.14 -3.09
CA ILE A 33 -9.14 3.32 -3.80
C ILE A 33 -9.60 2.94 -5.20
N GLY A 34 -10.61 3.64 -5.70
CA GLY A 34 -11.02 3.55 -7.10
C GLY A 34 -10.87 4.92 -7.75
N LEU A 35 -9.87 5.08 -8.59
CA LEU A 35 -9.60 6.33 -9.30
C LEU A 35 -10.37 6.38 -10.61
N GLN A 36 -11.05 7.49 -10.84
CA GLN A 36 -11.71 7.76 -12.11
C GLN A 36 -10.64 8.09 -13.15
N THR A 37 -10.44 7.21 -14.11
CA THR A 37 -9.37 7.31 -15.10
C THR A 37 -9.86 7.63 -16.50
N GLU A 38 -11.16 7.83 -16.67
CA GLU A 38 -11.82 8.40 -17.84
C GLU A 38 -11.41 7.76 -19.18
N ASN A 39 -11.03 6.49 -19.16
CA ASN A 39 -10.57 5.75 -20.35
C ASN A 39 -9.36 6.38 -21.07
N VAL A 40 -8.59 7.25 -20.42
CA VAL A 40 -7.41 7.82 -21.06
C VAL A 40 -6.27 6.79 -21.11
N SER A 41 -5.54 6.77 -22.22
CA SER A 41 -4.46 5.80 -22.45
C SER A 41 -3.12 6.22 -21.85
N ASN A 42 -2.84 7.52 -21.79
CA ASN A 42 -1.58 8.08 -21.32
C ASN A 42 -1.69 8.66 -19.90
N LYS A 43 -2.26 7.88 -19.00
CA LYS A 43 -2.40 8.32 -17.61
C LYS A 43 -1.13 8.12 -16.80
N VAL A 44 -0.97 8.94 -15.80
CA VAL A 44 0.03 8.81 -14.75
C VAL A 44 -0.71 8.65 -13.42
N ILE A 45 -0.51 7.53 -12.78
CA ILE A 45 -1.10 7.25 -11.46
C ILE A 45 0.03 7.33 -10.45
N THR A 46 -0.13 8.16 -9.43
CA THR A 46 0.79 8.22 -8.28
C THR A 46 0.05 7.71 -7.06
N LEU A 47 0.61 6.71 -6.42
CA LEU A 47 0.07 6.05 -5.24
C LEU A 47 1.00 6.30 -4.06
N THR A 48 0.45 6.72 -2.95
CA THR A 48 1.21 7.03 -1.75
C THR A 48 0.52 6.45 -0.54
N GLY A 49 1.30 6.04 0.43
CA GLY A 49 0.74 5.56 1.68
C GLY A 49 1.74 5.60 2.81
N MET A 50 1.24 5.28 3.98
CA MET A 50 2.02 5.21 5.20
C MET A 50 1.41 4.17 6.12
N VAL A 51 2.27 3.39 6.78
CA VAL A 51 1.88 2.42 7.80
C VAL A 51 2.72 2.62 9.04
N GLY A 52 2.09 2.51 10.20
CA GLY A 52 2.76 2.46 11.49
C GLY A 52 2.96 1.01 11.92
N VAL A 53 4.19 0.63 12.19
CA VAL A 53 4.57 -0.74 12.58
C VAL A 53 5.48 -0.69 13.79
N SER A 54 5.26 -1.59 14.73
CA SER A 54 6.17 -1.82 15.86
C SER A 54 6.69 -3.24 15.87
N SER A 55 7.91 -3.41 16.36
CA SER A 55 8.48 -4.74 16.63
C SER A 55 9.50 -4.63 17.72
N LEU A 56 9.53 -5.65 18.59
CA LEU A 56 10.55 -5.82 19.62
C LEU A 56 11.64 -6.82 19.20
N LEU A 57 11.58 -7.33 17.98
CA LEU A 57 12.53 -8.31 17.47
C LEU A 57 13.42 -7.69 16.39
N LEU A 58 14.73 -7.86 16.51
CA LEU A 58 15.69 -7.49 15.49
C LEU A 58 15.52 -8.36 14.24
N GLY A 59 15.75 -7.77 13.09
CA GLY A 59 15.67 -8.48 11.81
C GLY A 59 14.27 -8.75 11.31
N THR A 60 13.25 -8.18 11.96
CA THR A 60 11.88 -8.25 11.47
C THR A 60 11.75 -7.47 10.17
N THR A 61 11.09 -8.09 9.20
CA THR A 61 10.78 -7.45 7.91
C THR A 61 9.30 -7.56 7.60
N PHE A 62 8.81 -6.62 6.81
CA PHE A 62 7.49 -6.72 6.21
C PHE A 62 7.54 -6.25 4.76
N ALA A 63 6.54 -6.63 3.99
CA ALA A 63 6.36 -6.18 2.62
C ALA A 63 5.05 -5.42 2.48
N ILE A 64 5.09 -4.40 1.64
CA ILE A 64 3.90 -3.72 1.14
C ILE A 64 3.80 -4.04 -0.33
N GLN A 65 2.63 -4.49 -0.76
CA GLN A 65 2.34 -4.72 -2.18
C GLN A 65 1.07 -4.00 -2.58
N ILE A 66 1.09 -3.42 -3.76
CA ILE A 66 -0.08 -2.78 -4.37
C ILE A 66 -0.54 -3.66 -5.52
N CYS A 67 -1.81 -4.00 -5.52
CA CYS A 67 -2.49 -4.69 -6.61
C CYS A 67 -3.33 -3.70 -7.42
N ARG A 68 -3.37 -3.90 -8.73
CA ARG A 68 -4.23 -3.16 -9.65
C ARG A 68 -5.38 -4.04 -10.12
N GLY A 69 -6.59 -3.46 -10.13
CA GLY A 69 -7.77 -4.11 -10.71
C GLY A 69 -8.46 -5.13 -9.81
N THR A 70 -8.11 -5.18 -8.54
CA THR A 70 -8.71 -6.12 -7.59
C THR A 70 -8.73 -5.52 -6.18
N THR A 71 -9.69 -5.97 -5.37
CA THR A 71 -9.76 -5.68 -3.92
C THR A 71 -9.32 -6.88 -3.08
N VAL A 72 -9.05 -8.01 -3.73
CA VAL A 72 -8.55 -9.23 -3.11
C VAL A 72 -7.12 -9.47 -3.58
N TYR A 73 -6.25 -9.87 -2.66
CA TYR A 73 -4.85 -10.13 -3.00
C TYR A 73 -4.73 -11.18 -4.10
N ASN A 74 -3.99 -10.82 -5.14
CA ASN A 74 -3.63 -11.72 -6.22
C ASN A 74 -2.22 -11.38 -6.70
N PRO A 75 -1.26 -12.33 -6.60
CA PRO A 75 0.11 -12.08 -7.04
C PRO A 75 0.22 -11.62 -8.50
N ALA A 76 -0.69 -12.08 -9.37
CA ALA A 76 -0.70 -11.70 -10.78
C ALA A 76 -1.08 -10.23 -11.01
N ASN A 77 -1.69 -9.58 -10.03
CA ASN A 77 -2.12 -8.19 -10.10
C ASN A 77 -1.17 -7.21 -9.39
N VAL A 78 -0.10 -7.72 -8.80
CA VAL A 78 0.88 -6.89 -8.08
C VAL A 78 1.66 -6.02 -9.05
N ILE A 79 1.64 -4.71 -8.82
CA ILE A 79 2.38 -3.72 -9.62
C ILE A 79 3.53 -3.06 -8.86
N TYR A 80 3.57 -3.21 -7.55
CA TYR A 80 4.58 -2.58 -6.70
C TYR A 80 4.86 -3.45 -5.47
N THR A 81 6.12 -3.58 -5.13
CA THR A 81 6.56 -4.30 -3.92
C THR A 81 7.63 -3.49 -3.20
N LEU A 82 7.43 -3.23 -1.93
CA LEU A 82 8.43 -2.69 -1.03
C LEU A 82 8.69 -3.69 0.09
N VAL A 83 9.96 -4.03 0.30
CA VAL A 83 10.39 -4.81 1.47
C VAL A 83 11.10 -3.86 2.42
N GLN A 84 10.67 -3.85 3.67
CA GLN A 84 11.15 -2.93 4.68
C GLN A 84 11.61 -3.68 5.91
N ASN A 85 12.80 -3.34 6.41
CA ASN A 85 13.24 -3.78 7.73
C ASN A 85 12.58 -2.93 8.81
N VAL A 86 12.05 -3.59 9.82
CA VAL A 86 11.45 -2.91 10.97
C VAL A 86 12.54 -2.51 11.95
N ARG A 87 12.54 -1.24 12.34
CA ARG A 87 13.41 -0.78 13.42
C ARG A 87 12.91 -1.31 14.74
N LEU A 88 13.85 -1.70 15.62
CA LEU A 88 13.50 -2.10 16.97
C LEU A 88 12.95 -0.91 17.73
N SER A 89 11.67 -0.97 18.10
CA SER A 89 11.01 0.11 18.81
C SER A 89 9.86 -0.42 19.67
N ALA A 90 9.79 0.03 20.91
CA ALA A 90 8.64 -0.21 21.79
C ALA A 90 7.42 0.62 21.37
N PHE A 91 7.64 1.65 20.55
CA PHE A 91 6.61 2.51 19.98
C PHE A 91 6.49 2.24 18.48
N SER A 92 5.52 2.85 17.84
CA SER A 92 5.38 2.75 16.40
C SER A 92 6.42 3.58 15.67
N ASP A 93 6.97 3.02 14.61
CA ASP A 93 7.62 3.77 13.55
C ASP A 93 6.70 3.82 12.34
N THR A 94 6.73 4.93 11.62
CA THR A 94 5.97 5.08 10.39
C THR A 94 6.85 4.84 9.17
N TYR A 95 6.30 4.13 8.20
CA TYR A 95 6.98 3.78 6.96
C TYR A 95 6.13 4.29 5.80
N ALA A 96 6.67 5.25 5.07
CA ALA A 96 6.02 5.83 3.90
C ALA A 96 6.49 5.14 2.62
N PHE A 97 5.61 5.08 1.63
CA PHE A 97 5.93 4.57 0.31
C PHE A 97 5.25 5.39 -0.77
N THR A 98 5.87 5.41 -1.94
CA THR A 98 5.31 6.03 -3.13
C THR A 98 5.58 5.12 -4.32
N ALA A 99 4.55 4.91 -5.13
CA ALA A 99 4.62 4.12 -6.35
C ALA A 99 3.98 4.89 -7.50
N GLN A 100 4.40 4.58 -8.71
CA GLN A 100 3.77 5.10 -9.93
C GLN A 100 3.35 3.95 -10.83
N ASP A 101 2.14 4.06 -11.39
CA ASP A 101 1.66 3.16 -12.43
C ASP A 101 1.47 3.93 -13.72
N LEU A 102 2.34 3.67 -14.67
CA LEU A 102 2.33 4.24 -16.01
C LEU A 102 1.77 3.28 -17.06
N LEU A 103 1.47 2.05 -16.65
CA LEU A 103 1.08 0.96 -17.54
C LEU A 103 -0.37 0.52 -17.34
N ALA A 104 -1.14 1.26 -16.52
CA ALA A 104 -2.54 0.92 -16.31
C ALA A 104 -3.32 0.97 -17.64
N PRO A 105 -4.07 -0.09 -18.00
CA PRO A 105 -4.89 -0.08 -19.20
C PRO A 105 -5.93 1.03 -19.17
N ALA A 106 -6.42 1.42 -20.35
CA ALA A 106 -7.52 2.37 -20.44
C ALA A 106 -8.78 1.76 -19.79
N ALA A 107 -9.36 2.49 -18.85
CA ALA A 107 -10.56 2.09 -18.11
C ALA A 107 -11.26 3.34 -17.58
N ALA A 108 -12.56 3.27 -17.37
CA ALA A 108 -13.30 4.36 -16.74
C ALA A 108 -12.86 4.58 -15.31
N GLU A 109 -12.67 3.48 -14.57
CA GLU A 109 -12.15 3.46 -13.21
C GLU A 109 -11.02 2.45 -13.11
N THR A 110 -9.99 2.76 -12.34
CA THR A 110 -8.92 1.81 -11.99
C THR A 110 -8.85 1.65 -10.49
N ILE A 111 -9.01 0.42 -10.02
CA ILE A 111 -8.98 0.08 -8.59
C ILE A 111 -7.54 -0.26 -8.20
N TYR A 112 -7.12 0.24 -7.06
CA TYR A 112 -5.86 -0.11 -6.40
C TYR A 112 -6.12 -0.54 -4.97
N SER A 113 -5.46 -1.59 -4.55
CA SER A 113 -5.52 -2.11 -3.19
C SER A 113 -4.12 -2.30 -2.63
N ALA A 114 -3.92 -1.92 -1.38
CA ALA A 114 -2.64 -2.00 -0.71
C ALA A 114 -2.69 -3.06 0.39
N PHE A 115 -1.68 -3.93 0.39
CA PHE A 115 -1.57 -5.06 1.31
C PHE A 115 -0.26 -4.99 2.07
N ILE A 116 -0.30 -5.43 3.33
CA ILE A 116 0.87 -5.59 4.17
C ILE A 116 0.95 -7.03 4.68
N PHE A 117 2.14 -7.60 4.63
CA PHE A 117 2.41 -8.92 5.18
C PHE A 117 3.87 -9.04 5.58
N GLY A 118 4.15 -9.93 6.50
CA GLY A 118 5.51 -10.25 6.91
C GLY A 118 5.70 -11.73 6.78
N GLY A 119 6.72 -12.13 6.07
CA GLY A 119 7.08 -13.52 5.96
C GLY A 119 8.32 -13.77 6.76
N SER A 120 8.28 -14.79 7.56
CA SER A 120 9.48 -15.37 8.05
C SER A 120 10.02 -16.31 6.99
N LEU A 121 11.05 -15.91 6.30
CA LEU A 121 11.88 -16.86 5.51
C LEU A 121 12.50 -17.95 6.39
N LEU A 122 12.42 -17.79 7.71
CA LEU A 122 13.04 -18.68 8.69
C LEU A 122 12.03 -19.37 9.62
N GLY A 123 10.73 -19.30 9.34
CA GLY A 123 9.70 -19.93 10.18
C GLY A 123 9.43 -19.24 11.50
N LEU A 124 9.88 -18.00 11.70
CA LEU A 124 9.56 -17.21 12.89
C LEU A 124 8.09 -16.81 12.89
N LEU A 125 7.41 -17.02 14.02
CA LEU A 125 5.96 -16.87 14.12
C LEU A 125 5.48 -15.43 14.23
N PHE A 126 6.38 -14.48 14.49
CA PHE A 126 6.03 -13.09 14.72
C PHE A 126 6.95 -12.16 13.97
N THR A 127 6.39 -11.20 13.32
CA THR A 127 7.10 -10.27 12.46
C THR A 127 6.96 -8.82 12.87
N GLY A 128 5.89 -8.45 13.54
CA GLY A 128 5.60 -7.10 13.96
C GLY A 128 4.12 -6.91 14.14
N GLU A 129 3.74 -5.73 14.57
CA GLU A 129 2.35 -5.35 14.80
C GLU A 129 2.04 -4.07 14.04
N ARG A 130 0.89 -4.05 13.39
CA ARG A 130 0.33 -2.85 12.77
C ARG A 130 -0.30 -2.02 13.87
N VAL A 131 0.28 -0.88 14.16
CA VAL A 131 -0.13 -0.02 15.26
C VAL A 131 -0.59 1.36 14.80
N GLY A 132 -0.69 1.56 13.47
CA GLY A 132 -1.14 2.82 12.89
C GLY A 132 -0.18 3.99 13.09
N PRO A 133 -0.46 5.11 12.43
CA PRO A 133 -1.58 5.29 11.48
C PRO A 133 -1.39 4.50 10.19
N GLU A 134 -2.48 4.28 9.46
CA GLU A 134 -2.47 3.63 8.14
C GLU A 134 -3.30 4.45 7.16
N VAL A 135 -2.67 4.88 6.07
CA VAL A 135 -3.33 5.64 5.01
C VAL A 135 -2.82 5.18 3.65
N PHE A 136 -3.71 5.20 2.67
CA PHE A 136 -3.39 4.94 1.27
C PHE A 136 -4.20 5.90 0.39
N TRP A 137 -3.53 6.57 -0.54
CA TRP A 137 -4.19 7.51 -1.43
C TRP A 137 -3.51 7.54 -2.79
N GLY A 138 -4.21 8.08 -3.77
CA GLY A 138 -3.67 8.18 -5.11
C GLY A 138 -4.23 9.36 -5.88
N ILE A 139 -3.45 9.77 -6.87
CA ILE A 139 -3.81 10.79 -7.86
C ILE A 139 -3.71 10.17 -9.24
N ALA A 140 -4.74 10.37 -10.03
CA ALA A 140 -4.74 10.08 -11.46
C ALA A 140 -4.63 11.39 -12.25
N SER A 141 -3.72 11.41 -13.20
CA SER A 141 -3.60 12.50 -14.16
C SER A 141 -3.39 11.95 -15.57
N GLN A 142 -3.81 12.71 -16.54
CA GLN A 142 -3.46 12.46 -17.94
C GLN A 142 -2.08 13.07 -18.19
N GLY A 143 -1.15 12.28 -18.67
CA GLY A 143 0.17 12.76 -19.05
C GLY A 143 0.11 13.72 -20.24
N ALA A 144 1.20 14.45 -20.45
CA ALA A 144 1.33 15.25 -21.67
C ALA A 144 1.41 14.32 -22.89
N PRO A 145 0.84 14.73 -24.01
CA PRO A 145 0.96 13.98 -25.26
C PRO A 145 2.42 13.88 -25.72
#